data_2cea745800b2033126071646dd5ebfec
#
_entry.id   2cea745800b2033126071646dd5ebfec
#
_cell.length_a   1.000
_cell.length_b   1.000
_cell.length_c   1.000
_cell.angle_alpha   90.00
_cell.angle_beta   90.00
_cell.angle_gamma   90.00
#
_symmetry.space_group_name_H-M   'P 1'
#
loop_
_entity.id
_entity.type
_entity.pdbx_description
1 polymer ?
#
loop_
_entity_poly.entity_id
_entity_poly.type
_entity_poly.pdbx_seq_one_letter_code
_entity_poly.pdbx_strand_id
1 'polypeptide(L)'
;MSAPVQALFAPFRLGNLELPTRVVMAPMTRSFSPGGVPNAQVVEYYRRRAAAGVGLIVTEGTTVGHQAANGYPNVPRFHGEDALAGWKQVVEAVHAEGGKIVPQLWHVGNVRRLGTEPDAGVPGYGPMEKLKDGNVVVHGMSQQDIDEVIAAFAQAARDAKAIGMDGVEIHGAHGYLIDQFFWAGSNQRTDQYGGDLAGRSRFAIELIQAVRAAVGADFPIILRFSQWKQQDYSARLVQSPEELEAFLKPLSEAGVDIFHCSTRRFWEPEFEGSDLNLAGWTRQLTGKPTITVGSVGLDGEFLQFMVKTDKVAAPASIDNLLERLHKQEFDLVAVGRALLVDPDWALKVREGREGDILPFSRDALMQLV
;
A
#
# COMPACT_ATOMS: atom_id res chain seq x y z
N MET A 1 -8.42 -21.03 -24.50
CA MET A 1 -8.49 -21.74 -23.21
C MET A 1 -8.01 -20.74 -22.15
N SER A 2 -8.81 -20.46 -21.15
CA SER A 2 -8.41 -19.59 -20.04
C SER A 2 -7.20 -20.18 -19.32
N ALA A 3 -6.26 -19.33 -18.86
CA ALA A 3 -5.13 -19.78 -18.08
C ALA A 3 -5.62 -20.45 -16.77
N PRO A 4 -4.94 -21.48 -16.27
CA PRO A 4 -5.42 -22.19 -15.09
C PRO A 4 -5.44 -21.29 -13.85
N VAL A 5 -6.53 -21.27 -13.13
CA VAL A 5 -6.69 -20.51 -11.86
C VAL A 5 -5.66 -20.95 -10.81
N GLN A 6 -5.15 -22.17 -10.91
CA GLN A 6 -4.13 -22.74 -10.02
C GLN A 6 -2.85 -21.88 -9.96
N ALA A 7 -2.52 -21.13 -11.01
CA ALA A 7 -1.36 -20.23 -11.00
C ALA A 7 -1.46 -19.18 -9.88
N LEU A 8 -2.67 -18.71 -9.56
CA LEU A 8 -2.93 -17.74 -8.49
C LEU A 8 -2.75 -18.37 -7.09
N PHE A 9 -2.96 -19.67 -6.99
CA PHE A 9 -2.84 -20.45 -5.74
C PHE A 9 -1.52 -21.24 -5.64
N ALA A 10 -0.60 -21.01 -6.56
CA ALA A 10 0.76 -21.54 -6.45
C ALA A 10 1.54 -20.78 -5.35
N PRO A 11 2.42 -21.47 -4.61
CA PRO A 11 3.24 -20.80 -3.61
C PRO A 11 4.20 -19.77 -4.25
N PHE A 12 4.60 -18.80 -3.46
CA PHE A 12 5.62 -17.81 -3.82
C PHE A 12 6.68 -17.75 -2.71
N ARG A 13 7.95 -17.62 -3.09
CA ARG A 13 9.06 -17.50 -2.15
C ARG A 13 9.99 -16.37 -2.54
N LEU A 14 10.38 -15.57 -1.55
CA LEU A 14 11.43 -14.55 -1.68
C LEU A 14 12.23 -14.51 -0.37
N GLY A 15 13.45 -15.01 -0.39
CA GLY A 15 14.23 -15.16 0.85
C GLY A 15 13.47 -15.96 1.91
N ASN A 16 13.25 -15.37 3.06
CA ASN A 16 12.51 -15.98 4.17
C ASN A 16 10.97 -15.81 4.08
N LEU A 17 10.48 -15.00 3.12
CA LEU A 17 9.05 -14.86 2.89
C LEU A 17 8.54 -16.02 2.03
N GLU A 18 7.74 -16.88 2.66
CA GLU A 18 7.06 -18.00 1.99
C GLU A 18 5.55 -17.77 2.03
N LEU A 19 4.95 -17.54 0.87
CA LEU A 19 3.52 -17.35 0.74
C LEU A 19 2.86 -18.64 0.22
N PRO A 20 1.77 -19.09 0.84
CA PRO A 20 1.05 -20.28 0.38
C PRO A 20 0.34 -20.08 -0.96
N THR A 21 -0.01 -18.82 -1.28
CA THR A 21 -0.66 -18.44 -2.53
C THR A 21 -0.14 -17.08 -3.01
N ARG A 22 -0.42 -16.71 -4.26
CA ARG A 22 -0.06 -15.43 -4.87
C ARG A 22 -1.12 -14.34 -4.65
N VAL A 23 -2.18 -14.65 -3.91
CA VAL A 23 -3.24 -13.70 -3.57
C VAL A 23 -2.77 -12.82 -2.43
N VAL A 24 -2.79 -11.51 -2.65
CA VAL A 24 -2.47 -10.48 -1.64
C VAL A 24 -3.73 -9.71 -1.30
N MET A 25 -4.00 -9.47 -0.03
CA MET A 25 -5.00 -8.48 0.36
C MET A 25 -4.40 -7.08 0.24
N ALA A 26 -4.98 -6.25 -0.63
CA ALA A 26 -4.56 -4.86 -0.79
C ALA A 26 -4.86 -4.03 0.47
N PRO A 27 -4.00 -3.07 0.83
CA PRO A 27 -4.27 -2.17 1.95
C PRO A 27 -5.49 -1.28 1.67
N MET A 28 -6.42 -1.26 2.61
CA MET A 28 -7.66 -0.48 2.54
C MET A 28 -7.97 0.09 3.91
N THR A 29 -8.02 1.42 4.03
CA THR A 29 -8.36 2.10 5.28
C THR A 29 -9.77 1.71 5.72
N ARG A 30 -9.89 1.17 6.94
CA ARG A 30 -11.17 0.73 7.50
C ARG A 30 -11.68 1.68 8.56
N SER A 31 -10.76 2.33 9.33
CA SER A 31 -11.12 3.27 10.41
C SER A 31 -11.96 2.64 11.54
N PHE A 32 -11.62 1.42 11.94
CA PHE A 32 -12.29 0.67 13.03
C PHE A 32 -11.38 0.42 14.23
N SER A 33 -10.34 1.26 14.41
CA SER A 33 -9.38 1.19 15.53
C SER A 33 -9.51 2.43 16.41
N PRO A 34 -10.52 2.51 17.30
CA PRO A 34 -10.68 3.64 18.21
C PRO A 34 -9.42 3.88 19.02
N GLY A 35 -8.98 5.14 19.14
CA GLY A 35 -7.73 5.49 19.79
C GLY A 35 -6.48 4.97 19.07
N GLY A 36 -6.62 4.50 17.83
CA GLY A 36 -5.52 3.94 17.02
C GLY A 36 -5.13 2.50 17.41
N VAL A 37 -5.91 1.82 18.23
CA VAL A 37 -5.60 0.47 18.73
C VAL A 37 -6.44 -0.58 18.02
N PRO A 38 -5.83 -1.57 17.34
CA PRO A 38 -6.56 -2.71 16.79
C PRO A 38 -7.28 -3.50 17.89
N ASN A 39 -8.54 -3.80 17.65
CA ASN A 39 -9.40 -4.54 18.57
C ASN A 39 -9.74 -5.94 18.05
N ALA A 40 -10.54 -6.71 18.79
CA ALA A 40 -10.92 -8.08 18.41
C ALA A 40 -11.66 -8.15 17.05
N GLN A 41 -12.39 -7.11 16.65
CA GLN A 41 -13.05 -7.08 15.33
C GLN A 41 -12.02 -6.95 14.21
N VAL A 42 -10.96 -6.17 14.42
CA VAL A 42 -9.84 -6.03 13.46
C VAL A 42 -9.07 -7.35 13.37
N VAL A 43 -8.85 -8.06 14.49
CA VAL A 43 -8.25 -9.40 14.51
C VAL A 43 -9.04 -10.36 13.63
N GLU A 44 -10.35 -10.46 13.85
CA GLU A 44 -11.22 -11.37 13.11
C GLU A 44 -11.32 -10.98 11.63
N TYR A 45 -11.35 -9.70 11.31
CA TYR A 45 -11.34 -9.19 9.94
C TYR A 45 -10.17 -9.70 9.11
N TYR A 46 -8.95 -9.67 9.64
CA TYR A 46 -7.77 -10.18 8.95
C TYR A 46 -7.68 -11.71 8.98
N ARG A 47 -8.01 -12.34 10.13
CA ARG A 47 -8.02 -13.79 10.27
C ARG A 47 -8.87 -14.50 9.21
N ARG A 48 -10.10 -14.00 8.97
CA ARG A 48 -11.02 -14.60 8.00
C ARG A 48 -10.44 -14.67 6.58
N ARG A 49 -9.70 -13.66 6.17
CA ARG A 49 -9.09 -13.62 4.84
C ARG A 49 -7.91 -14.60 4.71
N ALA A 50 -7.14 -14.74 5.75
CA ALA A 50 -6.10 -15.77 5.81
C ALA A 50 -6.72 -17.17 5.74
N ALA A 51 -7.76 -17.45 6.53
CA ALA A 51 -8.50 -18.71 6.51
C ALA A 51 -9.08 -19.05 5.13
N ALA A 52 -9.49 -18.05 4.36
CA ALA A 52 -10.01 -18.19 3.00
C ALA A 52 -8.91 -18.35 1.92
N GLY A 53 -7.61 -18.37 2.30
CA GLY A 53 -6.51 -18.65 1.39
C GLY A 53 -5.81 -17.43 0.80
N VAL A 54 -5.95 -16.25 1.39
CA VAL A 54 -5.10 -15.09 1.09
C VAL A 54 -3.70 -15.37 1.61
N GLY A 55 -2.69 -15.37 0.71
CA GLY A 55 -1.32 -15.70 1.03
C GLY A 55 -0.59 -14.62 1.81
N LEU A 56 -0.81 -13.36 1.44
CA LEU A 56 -0.23 -12.18 2.10
C LEU A 56 -1.31 -11.14 2.39
N ILE A 57 -1.36 -10.66 3.60
CA ILE A 57 -2.19 -9.52 4.00
C ILE A 57 -1.31 -8.29 4.14
N VAL A 58 -1.60 -7.24 3.38
CA VAL A 58 -1.11 -5.89 3.68
C VAL A 58 -2.20 -5.20 4.50
N THR A 59 -1.88 -4.78 5.71
CA THR A 59 -2.87 -4.13 6.59
C THR A 59 -3.40 -2.84 5.96
N GLU A 60 -4.49 -2.30 6.49
CA GLU A 60 -4.81 -0.88 6.26
C GLU A 60 -3.61 0.01 6.64
N GLY A 61 -3.58 1.25 6.11
CA GLY A 61 -2.55 2.20 6.47
C GLY A 61 -2.45 2.40 7.98
N THR A 62 -1.25 2.21 8.54
CA THR A 62 -0.96 2.34 9.96
C THR A 62 0.01 3.47 10.19
N THR A 63 -0.34 4.42 11.05
CA THR A 63 0.47 5.63 11.24
C THR A 63 1.74 5.35 12.04
N VAL A 64 2.87 5.83 11.53
CA VAL A 64 4.16 5.79 12.25
C VAL A 64 4.17 6.77 13.41
N GLY A 65 5.12 6.63 14.36
CA GLY A 65 5.22 7.43 15.58
C GLY A 65 5.69 8.86 15.34
N HIS A 66 4.93 9.65 14.58
CA HIS A 66 5.19 11.07 14.32
C HIS A 66 3.91 11.90 14.52
N GLN A 67 4.02 13.08 15.12
CA GLN A 67 2.88 13.93 15.51
C GLN A 67 1.92 14.27 14.36
N ALA A 68 2.42 14.37 13.13
CA ALA A 68 1.63 14.71 11.94
C ALA A 68 1.31 13.49 11.05
N ALA A 69 1.60 12.27 11.49
CA ALA A 69 1.42 11.08 10.65
C ALA A 69 -0.04 10.76 10.36
N ASN A 70 -0.95 11.06 11.30
CA ASN A 70 -2.38 10.76 11.18
C ASN A 70 -3.16 11.88 10.47
N GLY A 71 -4.11 11.51 9.62
CA GLY A 71 -5.01 12.43 8.92
C GLY A 71 -6.48 12.00 8.93
N TYR A 72 -6.82 10.88 9.57
CA TYR A 72 -8.16 10.29 9.53
C TYR A 72 -8.58 9.74 10.91
N PRO A 73 -9.89 9.74 11.22
CA PRO A 73 -10.37 9.20 12.49
C PRO A 73 -10.24 7.68 12.54
N ASN A 74 -9.98 7.16 13.74
CA ASN A 74 -9.98 5.72 14.05
C ASN A 74 -9.09 4.85 13.15
N VAL A 75 -8.09 5.42 12.49
CA VAL A 75 -7.05 4.61 11.81
C VAL A 75 -6.08 4.05 12.82
N PRO A 76 -5.57 2.83 12.64
CA PRO A 76 -4.63 2.25 13.59
C PRO A 76 -3.28 2.95 13.52
N ARG A 77 -2.59 2.99 14.66
CA ARG A 77 -1.20 3.42 14.76
C ARG A 77 -0.27 2.22 14.87
N PHE A 78 0.96 2.38 14.40
CA PHE A 78 1.98 1.34 14.50
C PHE A 78 3.11 1.79 15.43
N HIS A 79 2.72 2.22 16.62
CA HIS A 79 3.60 2.63 17.73
C HIS A 79 2.83 2.64 19.04
N GLY A 80 3.57 2.57 20.17
CA GLY A 80 2.99 2.47 21.50
C GLY A 80 2.60 1.03 21.88
N GLU A 81 2.78 0.69 23.14
CA GLU A 81 2.64 -0.68 23.65
C GLU A 81 1.26 -1.28 23.39
N ASP A 82 0.20 -0.51 23.59
CA ASP A 82 -1.18 -0.94 23.42
C ASP A 82 -1.52 -1.28 21.96
N ALA A 83 -1.13 -0.41 21.01
CA ALA A 83 -1.38 -0.65 19.59
C ALA A 83 -0.54 -1.84 19.08
N LEU A 84 0.73 -1.93 19.48
CA LEU A 84 1.60 -3.06 19.12
C LEU A 84 1.11 -4.39 19.70
N ALA A 85 0.56 -4.37 20.92
CA ALA A 85 -0.09 -5.55 21.52
C ALA A 85 -1.34 -5.98 20.71
N GLY A 86 -2.15 -5.02 20.25
CA GLY A 86 -3.29 -5.30 19.37
C GLY A 86 -2.84 -5.89 18.03
N TRP A 87 -1.81 -5.32 17.41
CA TRP A 87 -1.24 -5.86 16.15
C TRP A 87 -0.65 -7.25 16.34
N LYS A 88 -0.03 -7.54 17.48
CA LYS A 88 0.50 -8.88 17.77
C LYS A 88 -0.62 -9.93 17.77
N GLN A 89 -1.80 -9.63 18.32
CA GLN A 89 -2.95 -10.52 18.26
C GLN A 89 -3.42 -10.77 16.80
N VAL A 90 -3.38 -9.73 15.96
CA VAL A 90 -3.68 -9.87 14.53
C VAL A 90 -2.67 -10.80 13.85
N VAL A 91 -1.37 -10.63 14.10
CA VAL A 91 -0.30 -11.50 13.55
C VAL A 91 -0.53 -12.94 13.94
N GLU A 92 -0.74 -13.21 15.23
CA GLU A 92 -0.97 -14.57 15.76
C GLU A 92 -2.19 -15.22 15.11
N ALA A 93 -3.29 -14.48 14.95
CA ALA A 93 -4.51 -14.99 14.33
C ALA A 93 -4.33 -15.29 12.83
N VAL A 94 -3.63 -14.44 12.08
CA VAL A 94 -3.34 -14.66 10.66
C VAL A 94 -2.38 -15.83 10.46
N HIS A 95 -1.34 -15.94 11.29
CA HIS A 95 -0.38 -17.03 11.23
C HIS A 95 -1.04 -18.39 11.58
N ALA A 96 -1.98 -18.42 12.53
CA ALA A 96 -2.72 -19.63 12.87
C ALA A 96 -3.51 -20.22 11.69
N GLU A 97 -3.92 -19.37 10.73
CA GLU A 97 -4.59 -19.78 9.51
C GLU A 97 -3.59 -20.04 8.33
N GLY A 98 -2.28 -19.96 8.58
CA GLY A 98 -1.23 -20.19 7.57
C GLY A 98 -0.96 -19.01 6.62
N GLY A 99 -1.61 -17.87 6.81
CA GLY A 99 -1.36 -16.63 6.06
C GLY A 99 -0.13 -15.88 6.56
N LYS A 100 0.30 -14.88 5.79
CA LYS A 100 1.37 -13.94 6.10
C LYS A 100 0.83 -12.51 6.17
N ILE A 101 1.46 -11.65 6.98
CA ILE A 101 0.96 -10.28 7.19
C ILE A 101 2.09 -9.27 7.34
N VAL A 102 1.92 -8.12 6.69
CA VAL A 102 2.84 -6.96 6.77
C VAL A 102 2.04 -5.69 7.06
N PRO A 103 2.52 -4.77 7.91
CA PRO A 103 1.87 -3.49 8.10
C PRO A 103 2.15 -2.58 6.91
N GLN A 104 1.16 -1.79 6.47
CA GLN A 104 1.42 -0.65 5.61
C GLN A 104 1.79 0.56 6.48
N LEU A 105 3.09 0.88 6.53
CA LEU A 105 3.59 2.04 7.28
C LEU A 105 3.25 3.34 6.55
N TRP A 106 2.63 4.27 7.26
CA TRP A 106 1.96 5.41 6.65
C TRP A 106 2.20 6.72 7.40
N HIS A 107 2.39 7.77 6.60
CA HIS A 107 2.36 9.17 7.03
C HIS A 107 1.59 9.97 5.98
N VAL A 108 0.48 10.58 6.36
CA VAL A 108 -0.43 11.22 5.40
C VAL A 108 0.10 12.54 4.81
N GLY A 109 1.13 13.11 5.41
CA GLY A 109 1.75 14.33 4.90
C GLY A 109 0.82 15.54 4.96
N ASN A 110 0.78 16.30 3.88
CA ASN A 110 -0.02 17.52 3.75
C ASN A 110 -1.55 17.27 3.64
N VAL A 111 -1.97 16.01 3.65
CA VAL A 111 -3.40 15.64 3.71
C VAL A 111 -3.97 15.86 5.10
N ARG A 112 -3.12 15.80 6.16
CA ARG A 112 -3.52 16.14 7.53
C ARG A 112 -4.02 17.58 7.59
N ARG A 113 -5.09 17.79 8.33
CA ARG A 113 -5.69 19.10 8.57
C ARG A 113 -5.63 19.45 10.05
N LEU A 114 -5.57 20.76 10.36
CA LEU A 114 -5.82 21.24 11.73
C LEU A 114 -7.16 20.72 12.24
N GLY A 115 -7.24 20.40 13.51
CA GLY A 115 -8.40 19.76 14.11
C GLY A 115 -8.38 18.23 14.10
N THR A 116 -7.35 17.61 13.47
CA THR A 116 -7.20 16.14 13.44
C THR A 116 -6.52 15.62 14.71
N GLU A 117 -7.04 14.54 15.26
CA GLU A 117 -6.41 13.84 16.38
C GLU A 117 -5.05 13.22 15.99
N PRO A 118 -4.15 12.93 16.95
CA PRO A 118 -4.29 13.12 18.39
C PRO A 118 -4.07 14.56 18.87
N ASP A 119 -3.42 15.41 18.10
CA ASP A 119 -3.20 16.83 18.42
C ASP A 119 -3.81 17.75 17.37
N ALA A 120 -4.93 18.37 17.71
CA ALA A 120 -5.68 19.26 16.83
C ALA A 120 -4.91 20.53 16.39
N GLY A 121 -3.86 20.90 17.14
CA GLY A 121 -3.01 22.08 16.84
C GLY A 121 -1.90 21.80 15.83
N VAL A 122 -1.59 20.53 15.55
CA VAL A 122 -0.51 20.14 14.63
C VAL A 122 -0.99 20.19 13.17
N PRO A 123 -0.35 21.01 12.29
CA PRO A 123 -0.68 21.07 10.88
C PRO A 123 -0.24 19.83 10.12
N GLY A 124 -0.59 19.71 8.84
CA GLY A 124 0.02 18.74 7.95
C GLY A 124 1.52 19.05 7.74
N TYR A 125 2.31 18.03 7.45
CA TYR A 125 3.72 18.17 7.09
C TYR A 125 3.88 17.83 5.61
N GLY A 126 4.81 18.50 4.93
CA GLY A 126 5.04 18.21 3.51
C GLY A 126 6.32 18.83 2.98
N PRO A 127 6.67 18.59 1.71
CA PRO A 127 7.89 19.17 1.14
C PRO A 127 7.87 20.70 1.12
N MET A 128 6.67 21.32 1.01
CA MET A 128 6.49 22.78 0.92
C MET A 128 5.52 23.28 1.99
N GLU A 129 5.83 24.45 2.55
CA GLU A 129 4.90 25.15 3.43
C GLU A 129 3.66 25.63 2.67
N LYS A 130 2.49 25.59 3.33
CA LYS A 130 1.25 26.19 2.83
C LYS A 130 0.60 27.03 3.90
N LEU A 131 0.24 28.25 3.52
CA LEU A 131 -0.51 29.17 4.34
C LEU A 131 -1.96 29.24 3.86
N LYS A 132 -2.89 29.38 4.80
CA LYS A 132 -4.28 29.71 4.55
C LYS A 132 -4.71 30.77 5.56
N ASP A 133 -5.20 31.91 5.07
CA ASP A 133 -5.63 33.05 5.90
C ASP A 133 -4.55 33.48 6.92
N GLY A 134 -3.27 33.45 6.49
CA GLY A 134 -2.11 33.83 7.32
C GLY A 134 -1.65 32.73 8.30
N ASN A 135 -2.33 31.60 8.40
CA ASN A 135 -1.97 30.50 9.27
C ASN A 135 -1.27 29.36 8.52
N VAL A 136 -0.28 28.74 9.13
CA VAL A 136 0.38 27.55 8.59
C VAL A 136 -0.60 26.38 8.65
N VAL A 137 -1.03 25.88 7.50
CA VAL A 137 -1.87 24.68 7.36
C VAL A 137 -1.07 23.44 6.92
N VAL A 138 0.10 23.68 6.31
CA VAL A 138 1.11 22.64 6.06
C VAL A 138 2.47 23.21 6.46
N HIS A 139 3.16 22.53 7.35
CA HIS A 139 4.53 22.84 7.73
C HIS A 139 5.49 22.30 6.65
N GLY A 140 6.33 23.20 6.09
CA GLY A 140 7.39 22.82 5.16
C GLY A 140 8.53 22.16 5.93
N MET A 141 8.77 20.88 5.67
CA MET A 141 9.71 20.07 6.46
C MET A 141 11.14 20.59 6.35
N SER A 142 11.76 20.82 7.51
CA SER A 142 13.20 21.05 7.67
C SER A 142 13.98 19.74 7.54
N GLN A 143 15.31 19.79 7.56
CA GLN A 143 16.15 18.59 7.64
C GLN A 143 15.84 17.79 8.90
N GLN A 144 15.65 18.46 10.04
CA GLN A 144 15.32 17.77 11.30
C GLN A 144 14.00 17.03 11.20
N ASP A 145 12.95 17.64 10.62
CA ASP A 145 11.65 16.96 10.43
C ASP A 145 11.78 15.72 9.52
N ILE A 146 12.60 15.81 8.47
CA ILE A 146 12.91 14.68 7.59
C ILE A 146 13.57 13.56 8.38
N ASP A 147 14.59 13.87 9.17
CA ASP A 147 15.31 12.90 9.98
C ASP A 147 14.40 12.24 11.03
N GLU A 148 13.51 13.01 11.67
CA GLU A 148 12.52 12.50 12.63
C GLU A 148 11.53 11.52 11.98
N VAL A 149 11.03 11.85 10.80
CA VAL A 149 10.12 10.95 10.05
C VAL A 149 10.85 9.68 9.61
N ILE A 150 12.08 9.78 9.10
CA ILE A 150 12.91 8.61 8.76
C ILE A 150 13.09 7.70 9.97
N ALA A 151 13.43 8.28 11.13
CA ALA A 151 13.59 7.54 12.37
C ALA A 151 12.28 6.86 12.82
N ALA A 152 11.12 7.51 12.64
CA ALA A 152 9.81 6.96 12.96
C ALA A 152 9.45 5.73 12.09
N PHE A 153 9.74 5.78 10.78
CA PHE A 153 9.56 4.62 9.90
C PHE A 153 10.51 3.46 10.26
N ALA A 154 11.78 3.77 10.53
CA ALA A 154 12.76 2.76 10.96
C ALA A 154 12.35 2.10 12.29
N GLN A 155 11.81 2.89 13.25
CA GLN A 155 11.31 2.34 14.51
C GLN A 155 10.09 1.45 14.28
N ALA A 156 9.11 1.90 13.49
CA ALA A 156 7.94 1.09 13.16
C ALA A 156 8.31 -0.25 12.49
N ALA A 157 9.34 -0.24 11.64
CA ALA A 157 9.84 -1.47 11.02
C ALA A 157 10.51 -2.42 12.04
N ARG A 158 11.27 -1.88 13.01
CA ARG A 158 11.80 -2.69 14.15
C ARG A 158 10.67 -3.31 14.96
N ASP A 159 9.65 -2.52 15.26
CA ASP A 159 8.49 -2.98 16.03
C ASP A 159 7.72 -4.06 15.26
N ALA A 160 7.55 -3.90 13.94
CA ALA A 160 6.93 -4.92 13.07
C ALA A 160 7.68 -6.26 13.17
N LYS A 161 9.00 -6.23 13.04
CA LYS A 161 9.84 -7.43 13.19
C LYS A 161 9.73 -8.03 14.60
N ALA A 162 9.70 -7.20 15.63
CA ALA A 162 9.65 -7.64 17.02
C ALA A 162 8.34 -8.33 17.40
N ILE A 163 7.20 -7.91 16.83
CA ILE A 163 5.89 -8.53 17.09
C ILE A 163 5.58 -9.70 16.14
N GLY A 164 6.51 -10.04 15.22
CA GLY A 164 6.39 -11.22 14.36
C GLY A 164 5.73 -10.96 13.00
N MET A 165 5.63 -9.72 12.52
CA MET A 165 5.22 -9.44 11.13
C MET A 165 6.21 -10.06 10.13
N ASP A 166 5.74 -10.38 8.93
CA ASP A 166 6.52 -11.08 7.90
C ASP A 166 7.30 -10.12 6.96
N GLY A 167 7.23 -8.84 7.20
CA GLY A 167 7.87 -7.76 6.45
C GLY A 167 7.20 -6.42 6.75
N VAL A 168 7.48 -5.40 5.94
CA VAL A 168 6.78 -4.10 5.97
C VAL A 168 6.45 -3.64 4.56
N GLU A 169 5.33 -2.94 4.40
CA GLU A 169 5.07 -2.14 3.21
C GLU A 169 5.19 -0.66 3.53
N ILE A 170 6.01 0.06 2.76
CA ILE A 170 6.17 1.51 2.84
C ILE A 170 5.16 2.15 1.88
N HIS A 171 4.29 3.02 2.40
CA HIS A 171 3.30 3.72 1.60
C HIS A 171 3.90 4.94 0.89
N GLY A 172 4.42 4.74 -0.32
CA GLY A 172 5.00 5.76 -1.18
C GLY A 172 4.11 6.16 -2.37
N ALA A 173 2.78 6.15 -2.19
CA ALA A 173 1.79 6.32 -3.26
C ALA A 173 0.69 7.32 -2.90
N HIS A 174 -0.16 7.65 -3.89
CA HIS A 174 -1.47 8.28 -3.76
C HIS A 174 -1.45 9.73 -3.25
N GLY A 175 -0.31 10.41 -3.31
CA GLY A 175 -0.19 11.79 -2.84
C GLY A 175 -0.06 11.93 -1.32
N TYR A 176 0.36 10.86 -0.60
CA TYR A 176 0.77 10.94 0.80
C TYR A 176 2.25 11.33 0.94
N LEU A 177 2.78 11.45 2.14
CA LEU A 177 4.04 12.16 2.40
C LEU A 177 5.19 11.78 1.46
N ILE A 178 5.51 10.50 1.33
CA ILE A 178 6.64 10.05 0.49
C ILE A 178 6.38 10.40 -0.98
N ASP A 179 5.16 10.16 -1.45
CA ASP A 179 4.75 10.48 -2.81
C ASP A 179 4.69 12.01 -3.07
N GLN A 180 4.42 12.81 -2.03
CA GLN A 180 4.49 14.27 -2.12
C GLN A 180 5.92 14.76 -2.39
N PHE A 181 6.93 14.05 -1.90
CA PHE A 181 8.32 14.34 -2.25
C PHE A 181 8.65 13.93 -3.69
N PHE A 182 8.16 12.79 -4.17
CA PHE A 182 8.37 12.35 -5.56
C PHE A 182 7.75 13.30 -6.58
N TRP A 183 6.56 13.79 -6.30
CA TRP A 183 5.73 14.52 -7.28
C TRP A 183 6.14 15.98 -7.41
N ALA A 184 6.57 16.39 -8.62
CA ALA A 184 6.93 17.78 -8.91
C ALA A 184 5.78 18.78 -8.63
N GLY A 185 4.52 18.37 -8.73
CA GLY A 185 3.35 19.21 -8.42
C GLY A 185 3.23 19.60 -6.94
N SER A 186 3.84 18.84 -6.03
CA SER A 186 3.86 19.11 -4.59
C SER A 186 5.24 19.47 -4.03
N ASN A 187 6.32 19.09 -4.72
CA ASN A 187 7.69 19.30 -4.29
C ASN A 187 8.42 20.27 -5.22
N GLN A 188 8.52 21.52 -4.79
CA GLN A 188 9.27 22.59 -5.48
C GLN A 188 10.46 23.06 -4.64
N ARG A 189 11.02 22.18 -3.81
CA ARG A 189 12.21 22.46 -3.02
C ARG A 189 13.42 22.71 -3.91
N THR A 190 14.32 23.56 -3.43
CA THR A 190 15.58 23.92 -4.10
C THR A 190 16.81 23.33 -3.39
N ASP A 191 16.58 22.60 -2.30
CA ASP A 191 17.62 21.85 -1.59
C ASP A 191 17.80 20.43 -2.15
N GLN A 192 18.57 19.61 -1.46
CA GLN A 192 18.88 18.25 -1.88
C GLN A 192 17.68 17.27 -2.01
N TYR A 193 16.51 17.65 -1.49
CA TYR A 193 15.27 16.86 -1.55
C TYR A 193 14.31 17.37 -2.64
N GLY A 194 14.74 18.29 -3.50
CA GLY A 194 13.94 18.87 -4.59
C GLY A 194 14.64 18.79 -5.95
N GLY A 195 14.20 19.62 -6.88
CA GLY A 195 14.76 19.69 -8.23
C GLY A 195 14.28 18.55 -9.13
N ASP A 196 15.20 17.80 -9.71
CA ASP A 196 14.90 16.67 -10.60
C ASP A 196 14.33 15.45 -9.85
N LEU A 197 13.97 14.41 -10.57
CA LEU A 197 13.38 13.20 -9.98
C LEU A 197 14.35 12.50 -9.01
N ALA A 198 15.66 12.56 -9.26
CA ALA A 198 16.67 11.98 -8.39
C ALA A 198 16.70 12.70 -7.03
N GLY A 199 16.73 14.03 -7.03
CA GLY A 199 16.66 14.84 -5.80
C GLY A 199 15.34 14.62 -5.06
N ARG A 200 14.20 14.60 -5.77
CA ARG A 200 12.89 14.33 -5.16
C ARG A 200 12.76 12.91 -4.60
N SER A 201 13.54 11.95 -5.09
CA SER A 201 13.55 10.57 -4.58
C SER A 201 14.44 10.37 -3.36
N ARG A 202 15.31 11.32 -3.03
CA ARG A 202 16.29 11.21 -1.93
C ARG A 202 15.66 10.89 -0.58
N PHE A 203 14.57 11.56 -0.22
CA PHE A 203 13.86 11.27 1.04
C PHE A 203 13.44 9.81 1.16
N ALA A 204 12.84 9.25 0.10
CA ALA A 204 12.46 7.84 0.11
C ALA A 204 13.65 6.89 0.13
N ILE A 205 14.73 7.22 -0.58
CA ILE A 205 15.97 6.43 -0.57
C ILE A 205 16.54 6.35 0.84
N GLU A 206 16.73 7.49 1.51
CA GLU A 206 17.26 7.56 2.88
C GLU A 206 16.35 6.84 3.89
N LEU A 207 15.01 6.97 3.72
CA LEU A 207 14.02 6.26 4.54
C LEU A 207 14.13 4.74 4.35
N ILE A 208 14.19 4.25 3.12
CA ILE A 208 14.32 2.82 2.82
C ILE A 208 15.63 2.27 3.37
N GLN A 209 16.74 3.00 3.22
CA GLN A 209 18.03 2.62 3.78
C GLN A 209 17.98 2.52 5.31
N ALA A 210 17.34 3.48 5.98
CA ALA A 210 17.16 3.46 7.44
C ALA A 210 16.29 2.28 7.90
N VAL A 211 15.21 1.99 7.18
CA VAL A 211 14.36 0.81 7.43
C VAL A 211 15.17 -0.47 7.23
N ARG A 212 15.91 -0.58 6.12
CA ARG A 212 16.77 -1.75 5.84
C ARG A 212 17.82 -1.96 6.93
N ALA A 213 18.49 -0.90 7.38
CA ALA A 213 19.45 -0.96 8.47
C ALA A 213 18.78 -1.42 9.79
N ALA A 214 17.54 -1.02 10.01
CA ALA A 214 16.79 -1.37 11.21
C ALA A 214 16.35 -2.83 11.28
N VAL A 215 16.02 -3.45 10.12
CA VAL A 215 15.43 -4.80 10.07
C VAL A 215 16.40 -5.88 9.57
N GLY A 216 17.53 -5.51 8.98
CA GLY A 216 18.52 -6.44 8.40
C GLY A 216 18.12 -6.93 7.00
N ALA A 217 18.96 -7.79 6.40
CA ALA A 217 18.86 -8.20 5.00
C ALA A 217 17.66 -9.13 4.71
N ASP A 218 17.25 -9.93 5.69
CA ASP A 218 16.30 -11.04 5.50
C ASP A 218 14.84 -10.66 5.76
N PHE A 219 14.56 -9.42 6.15
CA PHE A 219 13.20 -8.94 6.42
C PHE A 219 12.66 -8.17 5.23
N PRO A 220 11.60 -8.64 4.57
CA PRO A 220 11.10 -8.06 3.33
C PRO A 220 10.63 -6.61 3.47
N ILE A 221 11.06 -5.75 2.54
CA ILE A 221 10.59 -4.37 2.39
C ILE A 221 9.84 -4.26 1.07
N ILE A 222 8.55 -3.96 1.16
CA ILE A 222 7.69 -3.69 0.02
C ILE A 222 7.56 -2.18 -0.12
N LEU A 223 7.74 -1.63 -1.32
CA LEU A 223 7.43 -0.24 -1.62
C LEU A 223 6.17 -0.17 -2.47
N ARG A 224 5.13 0.46 -1.94
CA ARG A 224 3.95 0.79 -2.75
C ARG A 224 4.11 2.16 -3.37
N PHE A 225 3.96 2.24 -4.71
CA PHE A 225 4.01 3.50 -5.43
C PHE A 225 2.90 3.58 -6.49
N SER A 226 2.62 4.78 -6.99
CA SER A 226 1.61 5.03 -8.02
C SER A 226 2.03 6.17 -8.93
N GLN A 227 1.59 6.12 -10.18
CA GLN A 227 1.67 7.27 -11.07
C GLN A 227 0.69 8.37 -10.64
N TRP A 228 -0.59 8.00 -10.47
CA TRP A 228 -1.68 8.89 -10.11
C TRP A 228 -1.66 9.31 -8.63
N LYS A 229 -2.30 10.45 -8.34
CA LYS A 229 -2.47 11.00 -6.99
C LYS A 229 -3.95 11.16 -6.65
N GLN A 230 -4.33 11.09 -5.37
CA GLN A 230 -5.72 11.36 -4.96
C GLN A 230 -6.15 12.80 -5.28
N GLN A 231 -5.21 13.71 -5.23
CA GLN A 231 -5.42 15.13 -5.52
C GLN A 231 -5.49 15.42 -7.02
N ASP A 232 -4.89 14.56 -7.84
CA ASP A 232 -4.86 14.66 -9.30
C ASP A 232 -4.71 13.26 -9.92
N TYR A 233 -5.82 12.74 -10.42
CA TYR A 233 -5.84 11.41 -11.04
C TYR A 233 -5.19 11.35 -12.42
N SER A 234 -4.94 12.49 -13.05
CA SER A 234 -4.21 12.61 -14.31
C SER A 234 -2.71 12.75 -14.11
N ALA A 235 -2.26 12.97 -12.88
CA ALA A 235 -0.85 13.10 -12.56
C ALA A 235 -0.08 11.85 -12.98
N ARG A 236 1.11 12.08 -13.54
CA ARG A 236 2.08 11.05 -13.82
C ARG A 236 3.41 11.42 -13.17
N LEU A 237 4.00 10.45 -12.52
CA LEU A 237 5.31 10.61 -11.90
C LEU A 237 6.42 10.58 -12.96
N VAL A 238 6.28 9.67 -13.93
CA VAL A 238 7.20 9.45 -15.05
C VAL A 238 6.41 9.25 -16.36
N GLN A 239 7.04 9.59 -17.49
CA GLN A 239 6.38 9.59 -18.80
C GLN A 239 6.88 8.48 -19.74
N SER A 240 8.02 7.85 -19.42
CA SER A 240 8.62 6.82 -20.26
C SER A 240 9.19 5.67 -19.44
N PRO A 241 9.46 4.51 -20.07
CA PRO A 241 10.16 3.40 -19.42
C PRO A 241 11.54 3.78 -18.87
N GLU A 242 12.29 4.63 -19.56
CA GLU A 242 13.62 5.08 -19.14
C GLU A 242 13.53 5.95 -17.86
N GLU A 243 12.54 6.83 -17.78
CA GLU A 243 12.28 7.61 -16.56
C GLU A 243 11.83 6.70 -15.42
N LEU A 244 11.02 5.66 -15.71
CA LEU A 244 10.60 4.68 -14.72
C LEU A 244 11.80 3.89 -14.19
N GLU A 245 12.72 3.47 -15.05
CA GLU A 245 13.96 2.80 -14.64
C GLU A 245 14.82 3.70 -13.76
N ALA A 246 15.02 4.95 -14.16
CA ALA A 246 15.78 5.94 -13.40
C ALA A 246 15.16 6.21 -12.01
N PHE A 247 13.84 6.14 -11.88
CA PHE A 247 13.13 6.25 -10.61
C PHE A 247 13.28 4.99 -9.73
N LEU A 248 13.08 3.80 -10.30
CA LEU A 248 13.00 2.55 -9.54
C LEU A 248 14.37 1.99 -9.12
N LYS A 249 15.40 2.17 -9.96
CA LYS A 249 16.73 1.58 -9.72
C LYS A 249 17.35 2.05 -8.39
N PRO A 250 17.42 3.35 -8.07
CA PRO A 250 17.96 3.80 -6.79
C PRO A 250 17.16 3.29 -5.59
N LEU A 251 15.82 3.18 -5.71
CA LEU A 251 14.96 2.63 -4.65
C LEU A 251 15.20 1.12 -4.45
N SER A 252 15.40 0.38 -5.53
CA SER A 252 15.78 -1.04 -5.49
C SER A 252 17.13 -1.23 -4.80
N GLU A 253 18.12 -0.41 -5.15
CA GLU A 253 19.48 -0.42 -4.56
C GLU A 253 19.47 0.00 -3.08
N ALA A 254 18.54 0.88 -2.68
CA ALA A 254 18.35 1.29 -1.29
C ALA A 254 17.81 0.16 -0.39
N GLY A 255 17.21 -0.88 -0.98
CA GLY A 255 16.78 -2.06 -0.21
C GLY A 255 15.34 -2.51 -0.41
N VAL A 256 14.64 -2.04 -1.45
CA VAL A 256 13.31 -2.57 -1.80
C VAL A 256 13.44 -4.00 -2.33
N ASP A 257 12.65 -4.91 -1.80
CA ASP A 257 12.60 -6.33 -2.21
C ASP A 257 11.46 -6.60 -3.17
N ILE A 258 10.30 -5.94 -2.97
CA ILE A 258 9.08 -6.12 -3.77
C ILE A 258 8.49 -4.74 -4.08
N PHE A 259 8.06 -4.51 -5.32
CA PHE A 259 7.31 -3.31 -5.68
C PHE A 259 5.81 -3.60 -5.78
N HIS A 260 4.98 -2.86 -5.03
CA HIS A 260 3.53 -2.90 -5.11
C HIS A 260 3.03 -1.76 -6.00
N CYS A 261 2.70 -2.10 -7.24
CA CYS A 261 2.40 -1.15 -8.29
C CYS A 261 0.91 -0.79 -8.29
N SER A 262 0.57 0.36 -7.70
CA SER A 262 -0.82 0.76 -7.53
C SER A 262 -1.38 1.40 -8.80
N THR A 263 -2.25 0.67 -9.50
CA THR A 263 -3.02 1.18 -10.65
C THR A 263 -4.51 1.23 -10.32
N ARG A 264 -5.31 1.89 -11.18
CA ARG A 264 -6.77 1.89 -11.07
C ARG A 264 -7.38 0.67 -11.73
N ARG A 265 -6.77 0.25 -12.84
CA ARG A 265 -7.13 -0.95 -13.62
C ARG A 265 -5.85 -1.68 -14.02
N PHE A 266 -5.71 -2.93 -13.58
CA PHE A 266 -4.50 -3.72 -13.83
C PHE A 266 -4.29 -4.06 -15.32
N TRP A 267 -5.33 -3.99 -16.14
CA TRP A 267 -5.28 -4.34 -17.56
C TRP A 267 -4.90 -3.18 -18.48
N GLU A 268 -4.82 -1.95 -17.96
CA GLU A 268 -4.42 -0.79 -18.75
C GLU A 268 -2.89 -0.79 -18.97
N PRO A 269 -2.44 -0.59 -20.23
CA PRO A 269 -1.03 -0.38 -20.53
C PRO A 269 -0.48 0.86 -19.80
N GLU A 270 0.78 0.79 -19.35
CA GLU A 270 1.40 1.93 -18.68
C GLU A 270 1.97 2.93 -19.69
N PHE A 271 2.62 2.46 -20.73
CA PHE A 271 3.23 3.28 -21.77
C PHE A 271 2.73 2.89 -23.16
N GLU A 272 2.69 3.87 -24.07
CA GLU A 272 2.29 3.66 -25.45
C GLU A 272 3.23 2.66 -26.16
N GLY A 273 2.68 1.83 -27.04
CA GLY A 273 3.43 0.83 -27.79
C GLY A 273 3.75 -0.47 -27.05
N SER A 274 3.20 -0.66 -25.85
CA SER A 274 3.34 -1.90 -25.08
C SER A 274 2.04 -2.26 -24.36
N ASP A 275 1.77 -3.55 -24.18
CA ASP A 275 0.63 -4.05 -23.41
C ASP A 275 0.94 -4.19 -21.91
N LEU A 276 2.21 -3.97 -21.50
CA LEU A 276 2.61 -4.11 -20.10
C LEU A 276 1.98 -3.03 -19.24
N ASN A 277 1.43 -3.45 -18.09
CA ASN A 277 0.99 -2.52 -17.06
C ASN A 277 2.18 -2.04 -16.21
N LEU A 278 1.91 -1.18 -15.23
CA LEU A 278 2.95 -0.64 -14.34
C LEU A 278 3.75 -1.74 -13.62
N ALA A 279 3.11 -2.83 -13.18
CA ALA A 279 3.79 -3.95 -12.51
C ALA A 279 4.69 -4.73 -13.49
N GLY A 280 4.22 -4.96 -14.71
CA GLY A 280 5.00 -5.62 -15.77
C GLY A 280 6.26 -4.83 -16.14
N TRP A 281 6.12 -3.53 -16.34
CA TRP A 281 7.27 -2.65 -16.58
C TRP A 281 8.23 -2.62 -15.40
N THR A 282 7.72 -2.48 -14.18
CA THR A 282 8.55 -2.48 -12.98
C THR A 282 9.36 -3.77 -12.85
N ARG A 283 8.73 -4.93 -13.08
CA ARG A 283 9.41 -6.22 -13.06
C ARG A 283 10.49 -6.33 -14.13
N GLN A 284 10.19 -5.89 -15.34
CA GLN A 284 11.13 -5.92 -16.45
C GLN A 284 12.37 -5.04 -16.20
N LEU A 285 12.16 -3.83 -15.66
CA LEU A 285 13.23 -2.86 -15.46
C LEU A 285 14.09 -3.14 -14.22
N THR A 286 13.50 -3.72 -13.17
CA THR A 286 14.21 -3.93 -11.90
C THR A 286 14.65 -5.37 -11.66
N GLY A 287 14.04 -6.34 -12.32
CA GLY A 287 14.20 -7.76 -12.01
C GLY A 287 13.64 -8.18 -10.64
N LYS A 288 13.00 -7.26 -9.90
CA LYS A 288 12.39 -7.52 -8.60
C LYS A 288 10.98 -8.08 -8.76
N PRO A 289 10.51 -8.91 -7.81
CA PRO A 289 9.11 -9.31 -7.76
C PRO A 289 8.18 -8.12 -7.67
N THR A 290 7.00 -8.25 -8.29
CA THR A 290 5.99 -7.19 -8.31
C THR A 290 4.63 -7.70 -7.88
N ILE A 291 3.86 -6.80 -7.24
CA ILE A 291 2.45 -6.96 -6.92
C ILE A 291 1.66 -6.05 -7.84
N THR A 292 0.77 -6.60 -8.65
CA THR A 292 -0.21 -5.82 -9.41
C THR A 292 -1.48 -5.60 -8.61
N VAL A 293 -2.15 -4.46 -8.80
CA VAL A 293 -3.45 -4.14 -8.19
C VAL A 293 -4.22 -3.16 -9.07
N GLY A 294 -5.54 -3.26 -9.04
CA GLY A 294 -6.44 -2.31 -9.72
C GLY A 294 -7.68 -3.01 -10.26
N SER A 295 -8.82 -2.83 -9.62
CA SER A 295 -10.14 -3.40 -10.01
C SER A 295 -10.13 -4.93 -10.26
N VAL A 296 -9.29 -5.68 -9.53
CA VAL A 296 -9.24 -7.14 -9.64
C VAL A 296 -10.57 -7.73 -9.17
N GLY A 297 -11.19 -8.54 -10.04
CA GLY A 297 -12.45 -9.22 -9.77
C GLY A 297 -13.71 -8.34 -9.73
N LEU A 298 -13.61 -7.07 -10.18
CA LEU A 298 -14.73 -6.12 -10.22
C LEU A 298 -14.76 -5.35 -11.55
N ASP A 299 -15.96 -5.06 -12.05
CA ASP A 299 -16.21 -4.35 -13.31
C ASP A 299 -16.04 -2.82 -13.21
N GLY A 300 -15.94 -2.26 -12.01
CA GLY A 300 -15.89 -0.83 -11.75
C GLY A 300 -14.63 -0.33 -11.05
N GLU A 301 -14.16 0.84 -11.43
CA GLU A 301 -13.04 1.49 -10.76
C GLU A 301 -13.47 2.23 -9.47
N PHE A 302 -12.50 2.50 -8.59
CA PHE A 302 -12.72 3.08 -7.27
C PHE A 302 -13.43 4.44 -7.29
N LEU A 303 -13.08 5.34 -8.22
CA LEU A 303 -13.63 6.70 -8.31
C LEU A 303 -15.14 6.73 -8.56
N GLN A 304 -15.64 5.79 -9.36
CA GLN A 304 -17.06 5.74 -9.67
C GLN A 304 -17.90 5.54 -8.41
N PHE A 305 -17.35 4.90 -7.38
CA PHE A 305 -18.01 4.63 -6.11
C PHE A 305 -17.81 5.73 -5.07
N MET A 306 -16.74 6.53 -5.19
CA MET A 306 -16.53 7.70 -4.33
C MET A 306 -17.44 8.86 -4.67
N VAL A 307 -17.76 9.04 -5.96
CA VAL A 307 -18.59 10.16 -6.47
C VAL A 307 -20.10 9.83 -6.53
N LYS A 308 -20.45 8.56 -6.81
CA LYS A 308 -21.86 8.12 -6.93
C LYS A 308 -22.15 7.08 -5.87
N THR A 309 -23.04 7.43 -4.94
CA THR A 309 -23.38 6.62 -3.75
C THR A 309 -24.24 5.39 -4.03
N ASP A 310 -24.89 5.34 -5.18
CA ASP A 310 -25.86 4.29 -5.60
C ASP A 310 -25.26 3.22 -6.52
N LYS A 311 -23.96 3.32 -6.84
CA LYS A 311 -23.32 2.35 -7.72
C LYS A 311 -22.85 1.10 -6.96
N VAL A 312 -23.06 -0.03 -7.60
CA VAL A 312 -22.57 -1.37 -7.20
C VAL A 312 -21.56 -1.82 -8.24
N ALA A 313 -20.39 -2.34 -7.81
CA ALA A 313 -19.46 -3.01 -8.69
C ALA A 313 -19.79 -4.49 -8.71
N ALA A 314 -20.16 -5.01 -9.88
CA ALA A 314 -20.40 -6.42 -10.07
C ALA A 314 -19.09 -7.22 -10.08
N PRO A 315 -19.12 -8.50 -9.66
CA PRO A 315 -18.01 -9.41 -9.91
C PRO A 315 -17.68 -9.48 -11.41
N ALA A 316 -16.40 -9.49 -11.73
CA ALA A 316 -15.88 -9.56 -13.10
C ALA A 316 -14.90 -10.72 -13.26
N SER A 317 -14.80 -11.27 -14.49
CA SER A 317 -13.84 -12.31 -14.81
C SER A 317 -12.39 -11.86 -14.53
N ILE A 318 -11.59 -12.81 -14.06
CA ILE A 318 -10.15 -12.65 -13.87
C ILE A 318 -9.32 -13.35 -14.95
N ASP A 319 -9.91 -13.80 -16.05
CA ASP A 319 -9.21 -14.53 -17.12
C ASP A 319 -8.03 -13.74 -17.66
N ASN A 320 -8.19 -12.45 -17.95
CA ASN A 320 -7.10 -11.58 -18.40
C ASN A 320 -5.97 -11.48 -17.35
N LEU A 321 -6.32 -11.42 -16.07
CA LEU A 321 -5.34 -11.43 -14.97
C LEU A 321 -4.53 -12.72 -14.95
N LEU A 322 -5.21 -13.87 -15.09
CA LEU A 322 -4.58 -15.18 -15.10
C LEU A 322 -3.65 -15.36 -16.30
N GLU A 323 -4.04 -14.88 -17.48
CA GLU A 323 -3.19 -14.89 -18.68
C GLU A 323 -1.91 -14.09 -18.48
N ARG A 324 -1.99 -12.89 -17.88
CA ARG A 324 -0.85 -12.03 -17.58
C ARG A 324 0.05 -12.65 -16.50
N LEU A 325 -0.54 -13.24 -15.45
CA LEU A 325 0.20 -13.98 -14.42
C LEU A 325 0.94 -15.18 -15.03
N HIS A 326 0.29 -15.92 -15.93
CA HIS A 326 0.90 -17.05 -16.64
C HIS A 326 2.07 -16.60 -17.52
N LYS A 327 1.96 -15.44 -18.16
CA LYS A 327 3.06 -14.80 -18.92
C LYS A 327 4.16 -14.23 -18.02
N GLN A 328 4.03 -14.37 -16.71
CA GLN A 328 4.97 -13.82 -15.73
C GLN A 328 5.15 -12.30 -15.82
N GLU A 329 4.10 -11.57 -16.19
CA GLU A 329 4.12 -10.13 -16.23
C GLU A 329 4.31 -9.51 -14.83
N PHE A 330 3.75 -10.15 -13.82
CA PHE A 330 3.92 -9.83 -12.40
C PHE A 330 3.93 -11.13 -11.58
N ASP A 331 4.28 -11.05 -10.29
CA ASP A 331 4.46 -12.24 -9.44
C ASP A 331 3.29 -12.47 -8.49
N LEU A 332 2.70 -11.39 -7.98
CA LEU A 332 1.64 -11.40 -6.97
C LEU A 332 0.48 -10.49 -7.41
N VAL A 333 -0.71 -10.79 -6.90
CA VAL A 333 -1.95 -10.10 -7.25
C VAL A 333 -2.63 -9.60 -6.00
N ALA A 334 -2.74 -8.27 -5.86
CA ALA A 334 -3.45 -7.67 -4.74
C ALA A 334 -4.92 -7.41 -5.09
N VAL A 335 -5.79 -7.88 -4.21
CA VAL A 335 -7.24 -7.74 -4.32
C VAL A 335 -7.74 -6.81 -3.21
N GLY A 336 -8.47 -5.78 -3.61
CA GLY A 336 -9.00 -4.77 -2.68
C GLY A 336 -10.48 -4.98 -2.37
N ARG A 337 -11.34 -4.16 -2.98
CA ARG A 337 -12.77 -4.07 -2.69
C ARG A 337 -13.52 -5.41 -2.76
N ALA A 338 -13.11 -6.33 -3.64
CA ALA A 338 -13.69 -7.66 -3.70
C ALA A 338 -13.46 -8.44 -2.39
N LEU A 339 -12.23 -8.41 -1.84
CA LEU A 339 -11.92 -9.00 -0.53
C LEU A 339 -12.50 -8.21 0.65
N LEU A 340 -12.80 -6.93 0.48
CA LEU A 340 -13.42 -6.13 1.53
C LEU A 340 -14.86 -6.58 1.79
N VAL A 341 -15.64 -6.81 0.73
CA VAL A 341 -17.03 -7.21 0.82
C VAL A 341 -17.20 -8.73 1.00
N ASP A 342 -16.28 -9.50 0.43
CA ASP A 342 -16.35 -10.96 0.43
C ASP A 342 -15.04 -11.56 0.97
N PRO A 343 -14.94 -11.85 2.27
CA PRO A 343 -13.73 -12.43 2.85
C PRO A 343 -13.37 -13.78 2.25
N ASP A 344 -14.33 -14.52 1.70
CA ASP A 344 -14.15 -15.82 1.08
C ASP A 344 -13.84 -15.76 -0.43
N TRP A 345 -13.58 -14.57 -0.97
CA TRP A 345 -13.31 -14.36 -2.39
C TRP A 345 -12.25 -15.32 -2.93
N ALA A 346 -11.11 -15.46 -2.25
CA ALA A 346 -10.03 -16.35 -2.71
C ALA A 346 -10.43 -17.82 -2.71
N LEU A 347 -11.18 -18.26 -1.68
CA LEU A 347 -11.71 -19.60 -1.59
C LEU A 347 -12.71 -19.88 -2.73
N LYS A 348 -13.64 -18.96 -2.99
CA LYS A 348 -14.65 -19.09 -4.07
C LYS A 348 -14.00 -19.16 -5.44
N VAL A 349 -13.00 -18.34 -5.72
CA VAL A 349 -12.22 -18.38 -6.96
C VAL A 349 -11.49 -19.71 -7.10
N ARG A 350 -10.85 -20.22 -6.05
CA ARG A 350 -10.14 -21.49 -6.06
C ARG A 350 -11.05 -22.68 -6.36
N GLU A 351 -12.29 -22.62 -5.90
CA GLU A 351 -13.30 -23.69 -6.03
C GLU A 351 -14.19 -23.55 -7.28
N GLY A 352 -13.96 -22.55 -8.12
CA GLY A 352 -14.79 -22.31 -9.32
C GLY A 352 -16.20 -21.83 -9.00
N ARG A 353 -16.38 -21.11 -7.88
CA ARG A 353 -17.66 -20.57 -7.38
C ARG A 353 -17.74 -19.04 -7.54
N GLU A 354 -17.20 -18.52 -8.63
CA GLU A 354 -17.20 -17.07 -8.89
C GLU A 354 -18.60 -16.48 -8.94
N GLY A 355 -19.62 -17.28 -9.28
CA GLY A 355 -21.03 -16.90 -9.23
C GLY A 355 -21.56 -16.57 -7.84
N ASP A 356 -20.88 -17.02 -6.77
CA ASP A 356 -21.26 -16.77 -5.38
C ASP A 356 -20.54 -15.52 -4.79
N ILE A 357 -19.67 -14.86 -5.57
CA ILE A 357 -18.92 -13.68 -5.10
C ILE A 357 -19.89 -12.51 -4.93
N LEU A 358 -19.75 -11.83 -3.79
CA LEU A 358 -20.61 -10.69 -3.46
C LEU A 358 -20.20 -9.44 -4.24
N PRO A 359 -21.17 -8.68 -4.79
CA PRO A 359 -20.90 -7.40 -5.43
C PRO A 359 -20.49 -6.35 -4.37
N PHE A 360 -19.59 -5.45 -4.74
CA PHE A 360 -19.17 -4.38 -3.85
C PHE A 360 -20.14 -3.20 -3.92
N SER A 361 -20.63 -2.79 -2.76
CA SER A 361 -21.33 -1.52 -2.55
C SER A 361 -20.61 -0.68 -1.50
N ARG A 362 -20.91 0.61 -1.45
CA ARG A 362 -20.33 1.52 -0.46
C ARG A 362 -20.70 1.15 0.98
N ASP A 363 -21.85 0.50 1.19
CA ASP A 363 -22.29 0.07 2.52
C ASP A 363 -21.33 -0.92 3.17
N ALA A 364 -20.58 -1.69 2.38
CA ALA A 364 -19.55 -2.58 2.87
C ALA A 364 -18.40 -1.84 3.59
N LEU A 365 -18.23 -0.54 3.36
CA LEU A 365 -17.24 0.27 4.07
C LEU A 365 -17.62 0.52 5.53
N MET A 366 -18.89 0.38 5.88
CA MET A 366 -19.45 0.69 7.21
C MET A 366 -19.37 -0.50 8.17
N GLN A 367 -18.81 -1.63 7.76
CA GLN A 367 -18.73 -2.86 8.54
C GLN A 367 -17.36 -3.52 8.38
N LEU A 368 -16.90 -4.22 9.42
CA LEU A 368 -15.81 -5.19 9.34
C LEU A 368 -16.42 -6.59 9.19
N VAL A 369 -16.47 -7.07 7.95
CA VAL A 369 -16.97 -8.43 7.64
C VAL A 369 -15.83 -9.40 7.53
#